data_bc857108eca4b0aae0d5c49a31d0ad23
#
_entry.id   bc857108eca4b0aae0d5c49a31d0ad23
#
_cell.length_a   1.000
_cell.length_b   1.000
_cell.length_c   1.000
_cell.angle_alpha   90.00
_cell.angle_beta   90.00
_cell.angle_gamma   90.00
#
_symmetry.space_group_name_H-M   'P 1'
#
loop_
_entity.id
_entity.type
_entity.pdbx_description
1 polymer ?
#
loop_
_entity_poly.entity_id
_entity_poly.type
_entity_poly.pdbx_seq_one_letter_code
_entity_poly.pdbx_strand_id
1 'polypeptide(L)'
;MLTDTEGIVLRQIKTSYNRRMILLFSKKYGKISAGTSIQEKGRGKSSLALRPFTYGRYELFKNRDSYNINSADVIKSYYAIGENVDKYMNGAYVLEFTERVLSEGVPAPGIFHLLLDFFDLLESRDRGIGTLVLGYQIKLFKYAGVAPQVDRCVHCGEKKEAYKFSIPEGGILCQECWEKMQNQQDKTEQKSFCTENSQQHTLIYDPEFGIVNILKYFTINSLKNLKNLALKEDTGRLLQKLIRE
;
A
#
# COMPACT_ATOMS: atom_id res chain seq x y z
N MET A 1 -28.10 14.87 5.10
CA MET A 1 -28.60 13.53 5.45
C MET A 1 -27.67 12.93 6.48
N LEU A 2 -28.19 12.39 7.58
CA LEU A 2 -27.41 11.71 8.61
C LEU A 2 -27.14 10.27 8.16
N THR A 3 -25.94 9.78 8.35
CA THR A 3 -25.53 8.41 7.99
C THR A 3 -24.37 7.96 8.87
N ASP A 4 -24.22 6.66 9.04
CA ASP A 4 -23.14 6.06 9.82
C ASP A 4 -22.20 5.23 8.94
N THR A 5 -20.95 5.12 9.37
CA THR A 5 -19.93 4.28 8.74
C THR A 5 -18.86 3.87 9.73
N GLU A 6 -18.26 2.72 9.51
CA GLU A 6 -16.98 2.38 10.09
C GLU A 6 -15.86 3.04 9.26
N GLY A 7 -14.75 3.40 9.92
CA GLY A 7 -13.65 4.05 9.23
C GLY A 7 -12.34 4.01 10.00
N ILE A 8 -11.27 4.32 9.28
CA ILE A 8 -9.91 4.46 9.81
C ILE A 8 -9.42 5.86 9.48
N VAL A 9 -8.93 6.58 10.49
CA VAL A 9 -8.36 7.92 10.29
C VAL A 9 -7.00 7.77 9.61
N LEU A 10 -6.88 8.31 8.39
CA LEU A 10 -5.62 8.35 7.66
C LEU A 10 -4.75 9.50 8.17
N ARG A 11 -5.30 10.70 8.25
CA ARG A 11 -4.62 11.87 8.83
C ARG A 11 -5.57 12.96 9.26
N GLN A 12 -5.05 13.89 10.07
CA GLN A 12 -5.73 15.13 10.46
C GLN A 12 -5.09 16.32 9.76
N ILE A 13 -5.91 17.25 9.31
CA ILE A 13 -5.48 18.49 8.68
C ILE A 13 -6.07 19.65 9.48
N LYS A 14 -5.21 20.56 9.95
CA LYS A 14 -5.65 21.83 10.56
C LYS A 14 -5.81 22.86 9.46
N THR A 15 -6.98 23.48 9.38
CA THR A 15 -7.24 24.56 8.43
C THR A 15 -6.99 25.92 9.09
N SER A 16 -6.83 26.99 8.27
CA SER A 16 -6.51 28.36 8.72
C SER A 16 -7.53 28.97 9.68
N TYR A 17 -8.74 28.46 9.76
CA TYR A 17 -9.79 28.94 10.67
C TYR A 17 -9.97 28.07 11.92
N ASN A 18 -8.90 27.40 12.36
CA ASN A 18 -8.93 26.48 13.50
C ASN A 18 -9.97 25.34 13.39
N ARG A 19 -10.50 25.11 12.18
CA ARG A 19 -11.33 23.95 11.85
C ARG A 19 -10.44 22.75 11.59
N ARG A 20 -10.89 21.59 11.99
CA ARG A 20 -10.19 20.34 11.75
C ARG A 20 -10.88 19.58 10.63
N MET A 21 -10.08 19.12 9.70
CA MET A 21 -10.50 18.19 8.67
C MET A 21 -9.86 16.83 8.96
N ILE A 22 -10.66 15.81 8.90
CA ILE A 22 -10.24 14.43 9.07
C ILE A 22 -10.29 13.76 7.70
N LEU A 23 -9.15 13.26 7.24
CA LEU A 23 -9.14 12.37 6.11
C LEU A 23 -9.44 10.97 6.62
N LEU A 24 -10.63 10.48 6.28
CA LEU A 24 -11.18 9.22 6.77
C LEU A 24 -11.23 8.21 5.61
N PHE A 25 -10.68 7.03 5.84
CA PHE A 25 -10.98 5.87 5.00
C PHE A 25 -12.24 5.20 5.54
N SER A 26 -13.34 5.54 4.94
CA SER A 26 -14.67 5.02 5.28
C SER A 26 -14.92 3.70 4.56
N LYS A 27 -15.44 2.72 5.28
CA LYS A 27 -15.84 1.42 4.70
C LYS A 27 -16.95 1.58 3.66
N LYS A 28 -17.87 2.53 3.88
CA LYS A 28 -19.06 2.76 3.05
C LYS A 28 -18.81 3.77 1.92
N TYR A 29 -17.96 4.77 2.14
CA TYR A 29 -17.78 5.89 1.23
C TYR A 29 -16.35 6.01 0.67
N GLY A 30 -15.44 5.06 0.95
CA GLY A 30 -14.05 5.14 0.53
C GLY A 30 -13.28 6.25 1.25
N LYS A 31 -12.29 6.85 0.58
CA LYS A 31 -11.54 7.98 1.11
C LYS A 31 -12.39 9.24 1.03
N ILE A 32 -12.65 9.88 2.17
CA ILE A 32 -13.42 11.11 2.28
C ILE A 32 -12.73 12.12 3.19
N SER A 33 -12.89 13.41 2.89
CA SER A 33 -12.56 14.51 3.78
C SER A 33 -13.78 14.95 4.56
N ALA A 34 -13.71 14.94 5.89
CA ALA A 34 -14.82 15.32 6.75
C ALA A 34 -14.40 16.40 7.76
N GLY A 35 -15.17 17.48 7.84
CA GLY A 35 -15.03 18.49 8.86
C GLY A 35 -15.45 17.97 10.23
N THR A 36 -14.93 18.54 11.31
CA THR A 36 -15.37 18.23 12.66
C THR A 36 -15.28 19.44 13.59
N SER A 37 -16.25 19.55 14.50
CA SER A 37 -16.25 20.46 15.63
C SER A 37 -15.75 19.81 16.93
N ILE A 38 -15.50 18.50 16.94
CA ILE A 38 -15.02 17.75 18.11
C ILE A 38 -13.61 18.26 18.46
N GLN A 39 -13.42 18.73 19.69
CA GLN A 39 -12.14 19.31 20.12
C GLN A 39 -11.06 18.26 20.33
N GLU A 40 -9.80 18.59 19.95
CA GLU A 40 -8.64 17.70 20.06
C GLU A 40 -8.26 17.42 21.52
N LYS A 41 -8.34 18.45 22.37
CA LYS A 41 -7.94 18.38 23.77
C LYS A 41 -9.02 17.81 24.71
N GLY A 42 -10.16 17.40 24.16
CA GLY A 42 -11.19 16.74 24.94
C GLY A 42 -10.72 15.38 25.48
N ARG A 43 -10.89 15.12 26.77
CA ARG A 43 -10.65 13.80 27.37
C ARG A 43 -11.73 12.76 26.98
N GLY A 44 -12.63 13.11 26.07
CA GLY A 44 -13.73 12.28 25.64
C GLY A 44 -13.31 11.19 24.64
N LYS A 45 -14.05 10.09 24.62
CA LYS A 45 -13.87 8.96 23.68
C LYS A 45 -13.89 9.41 22.23
N SER A 46 -14.72 10.39 21.88
CA SER A 46 -14.83 10.92 20.51
C SER A 46 -13.56 11.61 19.99
N SER A 47 -12.76 12.26 20.86
CA SER A 47 -11.50 12.86 20.44
C SER A 47 -10.41 11.82 20.11
N LEU A 48 -10.46 10.67 20.77
CA LEU A 48 -9.57 9.53 20.49
C LEU A 48 -9.93 8.88 19.15
N ALA A 49 -11.22 8.77 18.83
CA ALA A 49 -11.69 8.22 17.56
C ALA A 49 -11.20 8.99 16.33
N LEU A 50 -10.79 10.26 16.50
CA LEU A 50 -10.29 11.11 15.42
C LEU A 50 -8.78 11.05 15.22
N ARG A 51 -8.05 10.25 16.00
CA ARG A 51 -6.58 10.11 15.87
C ARG A 51 -6.21 9.09 14.80
N PRO A 52 -5.08 9.28 14.09
CA PRO A 52 -4.51 8.21 13.27
C PRO A 52 -4.36 6.91 14.07
N PHE A 53 -4.31 5.79 13.41
CA PHE A 53 -4.27 4.45 14.01
C PHE A 53 -5.51 4.12 14.86
N THR A 54 -6.65 4.76 14.57
CA THR A 54 -7.90 4.42 15.25
C THR A 54 -8.91 3.91 14.23
N TYR A 55 -9.46 2.74 14.50
CA TYR A 55 -10.63 2.19 13.85
C TYR A 55 -11.85 2.55 14.68
N GLY A 56 -12.80 3.25 14.07
CA GLY A 56 -13.96 3.80 14.77
C GLY A 56 -15.25 3.71 13.98
N ARG A 57 -16.35 4.01 14.64
CA ARG A 57 -17.66 4.26 14.05
C ARG A 57 -17.89 5.76 14.04
N TYR A 58 -18.35 6.27 12.90
CA TYR A 58 -18.53 7.70 12.66
C TYR A 58 -19.95 7.94 12.20
N GLU A 59 -20.62 8.85 12.86
CA GLU A 59 -21.87 9.41 12.39
C GLU A 59 -21.54 10.65 11.56
N LEU A 60 -21.96 10.64 10.31
CA LEU A 60 -21.64 11.66 9.32
C LEU A 60 -22.89 12.41 8.91
N PHE A 61 -22.81 13.73 8.87
CA PHE A 61 -23.76 14.56 8.16
C PHE A 61 -23.26 14.79 6.74
N LYS A 62 -23.94 14.19 5.76
CA LYS A 62 -23.60 14.29 4.33
C LYS A 62 -24.37 15.43 3.69
N ASN A 63 -23.67 16.45 3.20
CA ASN A 63 -24.15 17.46 2.26
C ASN A 63 -23.92 16.99 0.81
N ARG A 64 -24.18 17.87 -0.19
CA ARG A 64 -23.95 17.53 -1.60
C ARG A 64 -22.49 17.13 -1.83
N ASP A 65 -21.56 17.99 -1.40
CA ASP A 65 -20.12 17.87 -1.72
C ASP A 65 -19.21 17.80 -0.48
N SER A 66 -19.77 17.58 0.70
CA SER A 66 -19.01 17.59 1.95
C SER A 66 -19.55 16.65 3.00
N TYR A 67 -18.67 16.24 3.89
CA TYR A 67 -19.00 15.45 5.06
C TYR A 67 -18.60 16.20 6.32
N ASN A 68 -19.44 16.09 7.36
CA ASN A 68 -19.10 16.56 8.71
C ASN A 68 -19.30 15.41 9.70
N ILE A 69 -18.33 15.20 10.59
CA ILE A 69 -18.41 14.21 11.66
C ILE A 69 -19.21 14.82 12.79
N ASN A 70 -20.38 14.26 13.05
CA ASN A 70 -21.28 14.63 14.13
C ASN A 70 -20.86 13.96 15.44
N SER A 71 -20.64 12.64 15.40
CA SER A 71 -20.12 11.85 16.51
C SER A 71 -19.11 10.80 16.04
N ALA A 72 -18.24 10.35 16.95
CA ALA A 72 -17.24 9.33 16.67
C ALA A 72 -17.01 8.49 17.92
N ASP A 73 -17.03 7.16 17.74
CA ASP A 73 -16.77 6.17 18.77
C ASP A 73 -15.63 5.24 18.37
N VAL A 74 -14.75 4.92 19.32
CA VAL A 74 -13.65 3.99 19.11
C VAL A 74 -14.18 2.57 19.10
N ILE A 75 -13.89 1.83 18.03
CA ILE A 75 -14.06 0.37 17.97
C ILE A 75 -12.76 -0.29 18.45
N LYS A 76 -11.62 0.10 17.86
CA LYS A 76 -10.29 -0.37 18.27
C LYS A 76 -9.27 0.75 18.11
N SER A 77 -8.48 0.99 19.17
CA SER A 77 -7.34 1.89 19.12
C SER A 77 -6.06 1.05 19.04
N TYR A 78 -5.22 1.36 18.09
CA TYR A 78 -3.88 0.77 17.95
C TYR A 78 -2.84 1.69 18.61
N TYR A 79 -3.16 2.19 19.81
CA TYR A 79 -2.33 3.13 20.54
C TYR A 79 -0.90 2.61 20.77
N ALA A 80 -0.76 1.30 21.03
CA ALA A 80 0.54 0.67 21.25
C ALA A 80 1.50 0.79 20.06
N ILE A 81 1.00 1.01 18.83
CA ILE A 81 1.85 1.33 17.67
C ILE A 81 2.61 2.64 17.92
N GLY A 82 1.97 3.62 18.56
CA GLY A 82 2.57 4.93 18.86
C GLY A 82 3.63 4.92 19.97
N GLU A 83 3.70 3.85 20.78
CA GLU A 83 4.67 3.70 21.87
C GLU A 83 6.04 3.20 21.38
N ASN A 84 6.12 2.72 20.14
CA ASN A 84 7.35 2.25 19.52
C ASN A 84 7.63 3.02 18.24
N VAL A 85 8.80 3.66 18.17
CA VAL A 85 9.19 4.53 17.05
C VAL A 85 9.18 3.79 15.71
N ASP A 86 9.72 2.58 15.66
CA ASP A 86 9.77 1.79 14.42
C ASP A 86 8.37 1.40 13.95
N LYS A 87 7.50 0.97 14.87
CA LYS A 87 6.10 0.65 14.56
C LYS A 87 5.37 1.90 14.07
N TYR A 88 5.55 3.04 14.76
CA TYR A 88 4.92 4.30 14.38
C TYR A 88 5.33 4.76 12.98
N MET A 89 6.64 4.79 12.69
CA MET A 89 7.15 5.23 11.39
C MET A 89 6.65 4.34 10.25
N ASN A 90 6.68 3.02 10.43
CA ASN A 90 6.18 2.07 9.43
C ASN A 90 4.65 2.13 9.28
N GLY A 91 3.93 2.30 10.38
CA GLY A 91 2.48 2.48 10.36
C GLY A 91 2.06 3.78 9.67
N ALA A 92 2.74 4.90 9.95
CA ALA A 92 2.51 6.18 9.31
C ALA A 92 2.79 6.14 7.80
N TYR A 93 3.89 5.48 7.41
CA TYR A 93 4.21 5.23 6.02
C TYR A 93 3.09 4.44 5.30
N VAL A 94 2.59 3.39 5.92
CA VAL A 94 1.51 2.56 5.34
C VAL A 94 0.20 3.35 5.23
N LEU A 95 -0.12 4.21 6.21
CA LEU A 95 -1.28 5.10 6.10
C LEU A 95 -1.16 6.05 4.91
N GLU A 96 -0.01 6.71 4.75
CA GLU A 96 0.26 7.62 3.64
C GLU A 96 0.23 6.89 2.29
N PHE A 97 0.86 5.71 2.21
CA PHE A 97 0.86 4.90 1.00
C PHE A 97 -0.55 4.46 0.61
N THR A 98 -1.36 4.06 1.58
CA THR A 98 -2.78 3.71 1.38
C THR A 98 -3.58 4.92 0.90
N GLU A 99 -3.38 6.10 1.51
CA GLU A 99 -4.03 7.34 1.10
C GLU A 99 -3.80 7.65 -0.38
N ARG A 100 -2.56 7.45 -0.87
CA ARG A 100 -2.18 7.74 -2.27
C ARG A 100 -2.83 6.78 -3.27
N VAL A 101 -3.02 5.53 -2.90
CA VAL A 101 -3.63 4.51 -3.76
C VAL A 101 -5.15 4.61 -3.81
N LEU A 102 -5.78 5.06 -2.73
CA LEU A 102 -7.23 5.16 -2.64
C LEU A 102 -7.78 6.30 -3.52
N SER A 103 -8.75 5.97 -4.37
CA SER A 103 -9.56 6.96 -5.08
C SER A 103 -10.55 7.62 -4.12
N GLU A 104 -10.80 8.92 -4.31
CA GLU A 104 -11.74 9.67 -3.49
C GLU A 104 -13.19 9.23 -3.74
N GLY A 105 -13.94 9.02 -2.67
CA GLY A 105 -15.35 8.64 -2.74
C GLY A 105 -15.63 7.21 -3.23
N VAL A 106 -14.60 6.39 -3.48
CA VAL A 106 -14.76 5.01 -3.99
C VAL A 106 -14.52 4.00 -2.87
N PRO A 107 -15.53 3.20 -2.49
CA PRO A 107 -15.37 2.14 -1.49
C PRO A 107 -14.35 1.08 -1.93
N ALA A 108 -13.45 0.70 -1.02
CA ALA A 108 -12.44 -0.31 -1.26
C ALA A 108 -12.35 -1.31 -0.08
N PRO A 109 -13.36 -2.19 0.07
CA PRO A 109 -13.46 -3.07 1.25
C PRO A 109 -12.28 -4.01 1.41
N GLY A 110 -11.67 -4.48 0.31
CA GLY A 110 -10.47 -5.32 0.36
C GLY A 110 -9.27 -4.59 0.97
N ILE A 111 -9.04 -3.34 0.58
CA ILE A 111 -7.98 -2.49 1.13
C ILE A 111 -8.29 -2.12 2.59
N PHE A 112 -9.56 -1.89 2.93
CA PHE A 112 -9.97 -1.60 4.29
C PHE A 112 -9.62 -2.72 5.26
N HIS A 113 -9.95 -3.96 4.93
CA HIS A 113 -9.61 -5.13 5.74
C HIS A 113 -8.10 -5.40 5.75
N LEU A 114 -7.42 -5.21 4.62
CA LEU A 114 -5.96 -5.33 4.54
C LEU A 114 -5.25 -4.37 5.51
N LEU A 115 -5.74 -3.13 5.64
CA LEU A 115 -5.17 -2.15 6.55
C LEU A 115 -5.41 -2.52 8.02
N LEU A 116 -6.58 -3.05 8.37
CA LEU A 116 -6.86 -3.57 9.72
C LEU A 116 -5.97 -4.77 10.05
N ASP A 117 -5.84 -5.73 9.15
CA ASP A 117 -4.95 -6.87 9.31
C ASP A 117 -3.48 -6.44 9.50
N PHE A 118 -3.06 -5.39 8.77
CA PHE A 118 -1.74 -4.81 8.92
C PHE A 118 -1.52 -4.23 10.33
N PHE A 119 -2.47 -3.44 10.84
CA PHE A 119 -2.35 -2.88 12.18
C PHE A 119 -2.36 -3.93 13.28
N ASP A 120 -3.21 -4.95 13.16
CA ASP A 120 -3.25 -6.08 14.11
C ASP A 120 -1.89 -6.80 14.18
N LEU A 121 -1.26 -7.01 13.03
CA LEU A 121 0.05 -7.64 12.94
C LEU A 121 1.17 -6.72 13.41
N LEU A 122 1.12 -5.44 13.07
CA LEU A 122 2.13 -4.46 13.47
C LEU A 122 2.14 -4.25 14.99
N GLU A 123 0.95 -4.17 15.61
CA GLU A 123 0.80 -4.04 17.06
C GLU A 123 1.44 -5.20 17.80
N SER A 124 1.20 -6.44 17.34
CA SER A 124 1.65 -7.68 17.99
C SER A 124 3.08 -8.10 17.63
N ARG A 125 3.77 -7.40 16.72
CA ARG A 125 5.02 -7.85 16.11
C ARG A 125 6.22 -7.09 16.66
N ASP A 126 7.31 -7.82 17.00
CA ASP A 126 8.55 -7.22 17.49
C ASP A 126 9.70 -7.29 16.48
N ARG A 127 9.58 -8.11 15.41
CA ARG A 127 10.62 -8.34 14.41
C ARG A 127 10.05 -8.38 13.01
N GLY A 128 10.88 -8.07 12.00
CA GLY A 128 10.50 -8.17 10.59
C GLY A 128 9.39 -7.19 10.18
N ILE A 129 9.32 -6.01 10.79
CA ILE A 129 8.34 -4.96 10.46
C ILE A 129 8.46 -4.57 8.99
N GLY A 130 9.70 -4.41 8.46
CA GLY A 130 9.92 -4.12 7.05
C GLY A 130 9.36 -5.20 6.11
N THR A 131 9.44 -6.49 6.49
CA THR A 131 8.82 -7.58 5.72
C THR A 131 7.30 -7.47 5.68
N LEU A 132 6.68 -7.08 6.80
CA LEU A 132 5.24 -6.85 6.87
C LEU A 132 4.82 -5.69 5.96
N VAL A 133 5.59 -4.60 5.95
CA VAL A 133 5.35 -3.44 5.08
C VAL A 133 5.44 -3.84 3.61
N LEU A 134 6.49 -4.57 3.21
CA LEU A 134 6.64 -5.08 1.84
C LEU A 134 5.46 -5.98 1.43
N GLY A 135 5.06 -6.90 2.31
CA GLY A 135 3.89 -7.74 2.07
C GLY A 135 2.60 -6.95 1.92
N TYR A 136 2.41 -5.90 2.72
CA TYR A 136 1.28 -4.98 2.59
C TYR A 136 1.28 -4.26 1.24
N GLN A 137 2.42 -3.69 0.82
CA GLN A 137 2.56 -2.97 -0.44
C GLN A 137 2.23 -3.84 -1.65
N ILE A 138 2.77 -5.07 -1.71
CA ILE A 138 2.50 -6.01 -2.80
C ILE A 138 1.01 -6.37 -2.87
N LYS A 139 0.36 -6.55 -1.71
CA LYS A 139 -1.08 -6.79 -1.67
C LYS A 139 -1.89 -5.57 -2.09
N LEU A 140 -1.46 -4.39 -1.70
CA LEU A 140 -2.12 -3.16 -2.10
C LEU A 140 -2.04 -2.98 -3.62
N PHE A 141 -0.88 -3.27 -4.24
CA PHE A 141 -0.74 -3.29 -5.70
C PHE A 141 -1.70 -4.27 -6.37
N LYS A 142 -1.92 -5.45 -5.76
CA LYS A 142 -2.90 -6.41 -6.26
C LYS A 142 -4.32 -5.84 -6.24
N TYR A 143 -4.72 -5.19 -5.16
CA TYR A 143 -6.03 -4.53 -5.07
C TYR A 143 -6.16 -3.34 -6.02
N ALA A 144 -5.07 -2.64 -6.29
CA ALA A 144 -5.01 -1.54 -7.26
C ALA A 144 -4.94 -2.01 -8.72
N GLY A 145 -4.77 -3.32 -8.97
CA GLY A 145 -4.67 -3.88 -10.32
C GLY A 145 -3.30 -3.67 -11.00
N VAL A 146 -2.27 -3.27 -10.23
CA VAL A 146 -0.90 -2.99 -10.73
C VAL A 146 0.14 -3.97 -10.19
N ALA A 147 -0.29 -5.11 -9.65
CA ALA A 147 0.64 -6.12 -9.17
C ALA A 147 1.44 -6.72 -10.34
N PRO A 148 2.75 -6.96 -10.17
CA PRO A 148 3.56 -7.55 -11.21
C PRO A 148 3.10 -8.97 -11.56
N GLN A 149 3.18 -9.31 -12.85
CA GLN A 149 2.88 -10.65 -13.32
C GLN A 149 4.05 -11.59 -13.03
N VAL A 150 3.83 -12.55 -12.12
CA VAL A 150 4.88 -13.48 -11.67
C VAL A 150 4.56 -14.95 -11.96
N ASP A 151 3.39 -15.25 -12.57
CA ASP A 151 2.94 -16.61 -12.83
C ASP A 151 3.17 -17.06 -14.27
N ARG A 152 3.32 -16.13 -15.19
CA ARG A 152 3.52 -16.36 -16.61
C ARG A 152 4.33 -15.25 -17.24
N CYS A 153 5.00 -15.56 -18.35
CA CYS A 153 5.73 -14.54 -19.11
C CYS A 153 4.77 -13.44 -19.60
N VAL A 154 5.15 -12.17 -19.39
CA VAL A 154 4.33 -11.01 -19.78
C VAL A 154 4.22 -10.86 -21.29
N HIS A 155 5.19 -11.37 -22.07
CA HIS A 155 5.20 -11.29 -23.52
C HIS A 155 4.41 -12.40 -24.21
N CYS A 156 4.72 -13.67 -23.94
CA CYS A 156 4.05 -14.79 -24.61
C CYS A 156 2.83 -15.33 -23.86
N GLY A 157 2.61 -14.92 -22.60
CA GLY A 157 1.51 -15.40 -21.77
C GLY A 157 1.66 -16.83 -21.25
N GLU A 158 2.72 -17.54 -21.64
CA GLU A 158 2.94 -18.93 -21.27
C GLU A 158 3.52 -19.08 -19.86
N LYS A 159 3.19 -20.17 -19.18
CA LYS A 159 3.81 -20.56 -17.91
C LYS A 159 5.16 -21.18 -18.18
N LYS A 160 6.19 -20.38 -18.24
CA LYS A 160 7.60 -20.77 -18.38
C LYS A 160 8.40 -20.33 -17.16
N GLU A 161 9.58 -20.89 -17.00
CA GLU A 161 10.53 -20.45 -15.98
C GLU A 161 10.90 -18.98 -16.19
N ALA A 162 10.98 -18.24 -15.07
CA ALA A 162 11.35 -16.84 -15.10
C ALA A 162 12.86 -16.72 -15.39
N TYR A 163 13.21 -16.10 -16.50
CA TYR A 163 14.59 -15.81 -16.87
C TYR A 163 15.02 -14.40 -16.45
N LYS A 164 14.15 -13.42 -16.60
CA LYS A 164 14.34 -12.05 -16.13
C LYS A 164 13.07 -11.52 -15.49
N PHE A 165 13.22 -10.58 -14.56
CA PHE A 165 12.13 -9.77 -14.03
C PHE A 165 12.30 -8.35 -14.55
N SER A 166 11.32 -7.84 -15.28
CA SER A 166 11.33 -6.51 -15.87
C SER A 166 10.27 -5.62 -15.24
N ILE A 167 10.70 -4.51 -14.66
CA ILE A 167 9.77 -3.50 -14.12
C ILE A 167 9.00 -2.82 -15.25
N PRO A 168 9.64 -2.34 -16.33
CA PRO A 168 8.92 -1.70 -17.44
C PRO A 168 7.84 -2.60 -18.06
N GLU A 169 8.12 -3.90 -18.17
CA GLU A 169 7.15 -4.87 -18.70
C GLU A 169 6.14 -5.35 -17.66
N GLY A 170 6.33 -5.00 -16.39
CA GLY A 170 5.43 -5.33 -15.30
C GLY A 170 5.46 -6.80 -14.86
N GLY A 171 6.57 -7.52 -15.04
CA GLY A 171 6.67 -8.90 -14.57
C GLY A 171 7.80 -9.75 -15.13
N ILE A 172 7.60 -11.09 -15.12
CA ILE A 172 8.61 -12.04 -15.56
C ILE A 172 8.65 -12.21 -17.08
N LEU A 173 9.85 -12.39 -17.59
CA LEU A 173 10.13 -12.75 -18.98
C LEU A 173 10.77 -14.14 -19.03
N CYS A 174 10.35 -14.99 -19.96
CA CYS A 174 11.04 -16.23 -20.27
C CYS A 174 12.27 -15.94 -21.16
N GLN A 175 13.20 -16.90 -21.23
CA GLN A 175 14.45 -16.76 -21.98
C GLN A 175 14.19 -16.38 -23.46
N GLU A 176 13.33 -17.11 -24.14
CA GLU A 176 13.01 -16.85 -25.54
C GLU A 176 12.49 -15.44 -25.84
N CYS A 177 11.62 -14.94 -24.94
CA CYS A 177 11.09 -13.57 -25.10
C CYS A 177 12.15 -12.51 -24.79
N TRP A 178 12.99 -12.75 -23.82
CA TRP A 178 14.12 -11.87 -23.50
C TRP A 178 15.11 -11.78 -24.67
N GLU A 179 15.54 -12.89 -25.23
CA GLU A 179 16.44 -12.94 -26.39
C GLU A 179 15.86 -12.24 -27.62
N LYS A 180 14.56 -12.39 -27.86
CA LYS A 180 13.86 -11.67 -28.95
C LYS A 180 13.87 -10.15 -28.72
N MET A 181 13.67 -9.69 -27.49
CA MET A 181 13.72 -8.27 -27.15
C MET A 181 15.12 -7.68 -27.39
N GLN A 182 16.15 -8.36 -26.94
CA GLN A 182 17.54 -7.91 -27.17
C GLN A 182 17.87 -7.81 -28.66
N ASN A 183 17.54 -8.84 -29.43
CA ASN A 183 17.78 -8.84 -30.89
C ASN A 183 17.00 -7.75 -31.65
N GLN A 184 15.92 -7.26 -31.10
CA GLN A 184 15.15 -6.14 -31.67
C GLN A 184 15.77 -4.79 -31.31
N GLN A 185 16.32 -4.64 -30.10
CA GLN A 185 17.01 -3.41 -29.68
C GLN A 185 18.30 -3.20 -30.48
N ASP A 186 19.11 -4.23 -30.66
CA ASP A 186 20.35 -4.17 -31.48
C ASP A 186 20.09 -3.72 -32.92
N LYS A 187 18.95 -4.08 -33.50
CA LYS A 187 18.54 -3.66 -34.85
C LYS A 187 18.06 -2.20 -34.90
N THR A 188 17.60 -1.65 -33.79
CA THR A 188 17.11 -0.29 -33.70
C THR A 188 18.22 0.70 -33.39
N GLU A 189 19.19 0.31 -32.58
CA GLU A 189 20.38 1.11 -32.23
C GLU A 189 21.32 1.33 -33.42
N GLN A 190 21.38 0.42 -34.37
CA GLN A 190 22.12 0.63 -35.63
C GLN A 190 21.52 1.71 -36.53
N LYS A 191 20.30 2.22 -36.24
CA LYS A 191 19.64 3.28 -37.03
C LYS A 191 19.54 4.64 -36.33
N SER A 192 19.96 4.75 -35.07
CA SER A 192 19.85 5.99 -34.31
C SER A 192 21.19 6.33 -33.64
N PHE A 193 21.95 7.19 -34.27
CA PHE A 193 23.06 7.91 -33.63
C PHE A 193 22.45 8.91 -32.65
N CYS A 194 22.86 8.84 -31.37
CA CYS A 194 22.49 9.72 -30.27
C CYS A 194 21.09 9.52 -29.67
N THR A 195 21.01 8.72 -28.63
CA THR A 195 20.47 9.15 -27.30
C THR A 195 20.73 8.06 -26.26
N GLU A 196 21.37 8.47 -25.18
CA GLU A 196 21.68 7.64 -24.01
C GLU A 196 20.41 7.11 -23.36
N ASN A 197 20.04 5.87 -23.67
CA ASN A 197 18.99 5.12 -22.96
C ASN A 197 19.58 4.04 -22.04
N SER A 198 20.63 4.41 -21.28
CA SER A 198 21.24 3.56 -20.25
C SER A 198 20.34 3.29 -19.03
N GLN A 199 19.18 3.94 -18.93
CA GLN A 199 18.27 3.76 -17.77
C GLN A 199 17.36 2.52 -17.86
N GLN A 200 17.06 2.00 -19.05
CA GLN A 200 16.16 0.84 -19.18
C GLN A 200 16.80 -0.48 -18.70
N HIS A 201 18.11 -0.65 -18.83
CA HIS A 201 18.81 -1.85 -18.37
C HIS A 201 18.89 -1.96 -16.84
N THR A 202 18.81 -0.84 -16.10
CA THR A 202 18.87 -0.83 -14.63
C THR A 202 17.57 -1.33 -13.95
N LEU A 203 16.48 -1.48 -14.71
CA LEU A 203 15.18 -1.94 -14.20
C LEU A 203 14.88 -3.41 -14.51
N ILE A 204 15.92 -4.18 -14.92
CA ILE A 204 15.82 -5.60 -15.24
C ILE A 204 16.66 -6.38 -14.25
N TYR A 205 16.08 -7.38 -13.62
CA TYR A 205 16.67 -8.12 -12.51
C TYR A 205 16.72 -9.62 -12.80
N ASP A 206 17.81 -10.25 -12.31
CA ASP A 206 17.90 -11.71 -12.33
C ASP A 206 17.01 -12.34 -11.26
N PRO A 207 16.26 -13.42 -11.57
CA PRO A 207 15.39 -14.11 -10.63
C PRO A 207 16.14 -14.97 -9.59
N GLU A 208 17.47 -15.08 -9.67
CA GLU A 208 18.31 -15.94 -8.82
C GLU A 208 18.15 -15.69 -7.32
N PHE A 209 17.77 -14.48 -6.90
CA PHE A 209 17.56 -14.14 -5.50
C PHE A 209 16.21 -14.61 -4.92
N GLY A 210 15.48 -15.45 -5.62
CA GLY A 210 14.17 -15.92 -5.17
C GLY A 210 13.07 -14.84 -5.14
N ILE A 211 13.32 -13.66 -5.74
CA ILE A 211 12.41 -12.51 -5.74
C ILE A 211 11.06 -12.90 -6.30
N VAL A 212 11.02 -13.60 -7.43
CA VAL A 212 9.77 -14.06 -8.07
C VAL A 212 8.96 -14.94 -7.11
N ASN A 213 9.63 -15.84 -6.38
CA ASN A 213 8.97 -16.72 -5.40
C ASN A 213 8.43 -15.92 -4.19
N ILE A 214 9.16 -14.91 -3.75
CA ILE A 214 8.72 -14.03 -2.65
C ILE A 214 7.52 -13.19 -3.11
N LEU A 215 7.55 -12.61 -4.29
CA LEU A 215 6.43 -11.86 -4.87
C LEU A 215 5.20 -12.75 -5.03
N LYS A 216 5.36 -13.98 -5.53
CA LYS A 216 4.29 -14.99 -5.59
C LYS A 216 3.73 -15.27 -4.20
N TYR A 217 4.61 -15.56 -3.24
CA TYR A 217 4.20 -15.86 -1.87
C TYR A 217 3.38 -14.71 -1.27
N PHE A 218 3.85 -13.47 -1.40
CA PHE A 218 3.15 -12.30 -0.89
C PHE A 218 1.84 -12.03 -1.64
N THR A 219 1.76 -12.33 -2.92
CA THR A 219 0.54 -12.12 -3.72
C THR A 219 -0.55 -13.12 -3.38
N ILE A 220 -0.19 -14.39 -3.14
CA ILE A 220 -1.14 -15.50 -2.92
C ILE A 220 -1.60 -15.56 -1.47
N ASN A 221 -0.66 -15.53 -0.52
CA ASN A 221 -0.94 -15.75 0.90
C ASN A 221 -1.58 -14.52 1.56
N SER A 222 -2.44 -14.73 2.56
CA SER A 222 -2.98 -13.64 3.37
C SER A 222 -1.86 -12.92 4.15
N LEU A 223 -2.08 -11.65 4.52
CA LEU A 223 -1.10 -10.92 5.32
C LEU A 223 -0.87 -11.60 6.68
N LYS A 224 -1.89 -12.25 7.22
CA LYS A 224 -1.81 -13.02 8.49
C LYS A 224 -0.83 -14.19 8.41
N ASN A 225 -0.65 -14.80 7.24
CA ASN A 225 0.33 -15.88 7.04
C ASN A 225 1.78 -15.36 7.11
N LEU A 226 1.98 -14.04 7.02
CA LEU A 226 3.30 -13.41 7.17
C LEU A 226 3.66 -13.15 8.64
N LYS A 227 2.83 -13.53 9.61
CA LYS A 227 3.00 -13.19 11.03
C LYS A 227 4.43 -13.46 11.55
N ASN A 228 5.03 -14.58 11.17
CA ASN A 228 6.35 -15.01 11.63
C ASN A 228 7.44 -14.89 10.55
N LEU A 229 7.11 -14.34 9.39
CA LEU A 229 8.06 -14.22 8.29
C LEU A 229 8.95 -12.97 8.49
N ALA A 230 10.26 -13.16 8.42
CA ALA A 230 11.23 -12.09 8.32
C ALA A 230 12.18 -12.40 7.17
N LEU A 231 12.26 -11.52 6.18
CA LEU A 231 13.22 -11.62 5.10
C LEU A 231 14.62 -11.25 5.61
N LYS A 232 15.64 -11.82 4.98
CA LYS A 232 17.01 -11.34 5.17
C LYS A 232 17.12 -9.90 4.70
N GLU A 233 17.99 -9.13 5.30
CA GLU A 233 18.13 -7.69 5.07
C GLU A 233 18.38 -7.36 3.59
N ASP A 234 19.32 -8.08 2.95
CA ASP A 234 19.66 -7.88 1.52
C ASP A 234 18.45 -8.14 0.61
N THR A 235 17.71 -9.21 0.85
CA THR A 235 16.49 -9.53 0.10
C THR A 235 15.40 -8.47 0.32
N GLY A 236 15.28 -7.99 1.56
CA GLY A 236 14.35 -6.92 1.91
C GLY A 236 14.68 -5.61 1.20
N ARG A 237 15.96 -5.22 1.16
CA ARG A 237 16.45 -4.01 0.45
C ARG A 237 16.20 -4.11 -1.06
N LEU A 238 16.46 -5.27 -1.65
CA LEU A 238 16.25 -5.48 -3.07
C LEU A 238 14.77 -5.38 -3.45
N LEU A 239 13.87 -6.02 -2.69
CA LEU A 239 12.43 -5.88 -2.88
C LEU A 239 11.94 -4.45 -2.66
N GLN A 240 12.49 -3.74 -1.69
CA GLN A 240 12.15 -2.33 -1.45
C GLN A 240 12.57 -1.43 -2.62
N LYS A 241 13.72 -1.72 -3.25
CA LYS A 241 14.15 -1.04 -4.46
C LYS A 241 13.16 -1.28 -5.59
N LEU A 242 12.80 -2.55 -5.85
CA LEU A 242 11.82 -2.94 -6.87
C LEU A 242 10.44 -2.27 -6.71
N ILE A 243 10.00 -2.06 -5.48
CA ILE A 243 8.70 -1.45 -5.19
C ILE A 243 8.71 0.08 -5.36
N ARG A 244 9.88 0.71 -5.26
CA ARG A 244 10.03 2.16 -5.41
C ARG A 244 10.18 2.62 -6.86
N GLU A 245 10.69 1.77 -7.70
CA GLU A 245 10.84 1.97 -9.15
C GLU A 245 9.55 1.63 -9.91
#